data_6f6252d09659672c3a6169dcbc031674
#
_entry.id   6f6252d09659672c3a6169dcbc031674
#
_cell.length_a   1.000
_cell.length_b   1.000
_cell.length_c   1.000
_cell.angle_alpha   90.00
_cell.angle_beta   90.00
_cell.angle_gamma   90.00
#
_symmetry.space_group_name_H-M   'P 1'
#
loop_
_entity.id
_entity.type
_entity.pdbx_description
1 polymer ?
#
loop_
_entity_poly.entity_id
_entity_poly.type
_entity_poly.pdbx_seq_one_letter_code
_entity_poly.pdbx_strand_id
1 'polypeptide(L)'
;MIVPKISEYANTQNRVNAADFFSNHPFHGRMEEFSRRIWAPAQKGSLRETHWFYERVRGQYADAQSNLTSAEKRRFLAEYPKQQMFTKTELAKFENVWDDHPMWVNRGSQKNFVRYAERIGKEWEKSSDAFNEFYFKRVVARGLIFRATERIVSNQSWYNGGYRANIVAYTLALLAEIAKRRSGSVDFMEVWRTQTVGPVLNEVIALVSGVVNDDITRPADGVSNISEWCKKESCWTRMKNRIEAVEAALPAAFYDHLVSLVDLDETMRSAKRAQKVDNGIEAQKKVLAISASEWARISTSMLERNLLTPKEVGVLKVAMQIPLKLPTEKQSMVLMEVLHKGHVEGIL
;
A
#
# COMPACT_ATOMS: atom_id res chain seq x y z
N MET A 1 12.48 -20.25 12.05
CA MET A 1 12.55 -18.89 12.66
C MET A 1 13.96 -18.42 13.04
N ILE A 2 14.99 -19.21 12.80
CA ILE A 2 16.40 -18.87 13.12
C ILE A 2 17.01 -17.95 12.04
N VAL A 3 16.72 -18.18 10.76
CA VAL A 3 17.30 -17.42 9.65
C VAL A 3 16.96 -15.92 9.65
N PRO A 4 15.69 -15.49 9.90
CA PRO A 4 15.40 -14.07 10.05
C PRO A 4 16.11 -13.42 11.23
N LYS A 5 16.23 -14.12 12.38
CA LYS A 5 16.93 -13.61 13.58
C LYS A 5 18.45 -13.58 13.37
N ILE A 6 19.03 -14.55 12.69
CA ILE A 6 20.47 -14.54 12.33
C ILE A 6 20.74 -13.38 11.36
N SER A 7 19.83 -13.13 10.41
CA SER A 7 19.93 -11.96 9.52
C SER A 7 19.79 -10.64 10.30
N GLU A 8 18.94 -10.61 11.32
CA GLU A 8 18.79 -9.45 12.23
C GLU A 8 20.07 -9.18 13.02
N TYR A 9 20.71 -10.19 13.59
CA TYR A 9 21.93 -10.05 14.39
C TYR A 9 23.21 -9.90 13.56
N ALA A 10 23.33 -10.60 12.44
CA ALA A 10 24.48 -10.49 11.54
C ALA A 10 24.53 -9.15 10.79
N ASN A 11 23.38 -8.51 10.56
CA ASN A 11 23.25 -7.25 9.84
C ASN A 11 23.27 -5.99 10.71
N THR A 12 23.38 -6.10 12.04
CA THR A 12 23.68 -4.96 12.91
C THR A 12 25.06 -4.36 12.64
N GLN A 13 25.98 -5.10 12.03
CA GLN A 13 27.29 -4.61 11.60
C GLN A 13 27.27 -3.96 10.20
N ASN A 14 26.38 -4.39 9.29
CA ASN A 14 26.11 -3.71 8.04
C ASN A 14 24.76 -3.00 8.21
N ARG A 15 24.69 -1.68 8.01
CA ARG A 15 23.46 -0.89 8.07
C ARG A 15 22.36 -1.44 7.15
N VAL A 16 21.77 -2.59 7.53
CA VAL A 16 20.52 -3.05 6.93
C VAL A 16 19.46 -2.06 7.35
N ASN A 17 18.89 -1.44 6.37
CA ASN A 17 17.85 -0.45 6.55
C ASN A 17 16.65 -1.14 7.20
N ALA A 18 16.09 -0.58 8.27
CA ALA A 18 14.86 -1.09 8.89
C ALA A 18 13.76 -1.38 7.86
N ALA A 19 13.71 -0.60 6.77
CA ALA A 19 12.82 -0.83 5.65
C ALA A 19 13.07 -2.16 4.92
N ASP A 20 14.28 -2.66 4.88
CA ASP A 20 14.61 -3.92 4.19
C ASP A 20 14.17 -5.14 5.00
N PHE A 21 14.14 -5.01 6.32
CA PHE A 21 13.65 -6.03 7.23
C PHE A 21 12.16 -6.36 7.01
N PHE A 22 11.33 -5.34 6.78
CA PHE A 22 9.91 -5.52 6.51
C PHE A 22 9.56 -5.98 5.08
N SER A 23 10.53 -6.07 4.17
CA SER A 23 10.29 -6.45 2.76
C SER A 23 9.66 -7.85 2.61
N ASN A 24 9.87 -8.74 3.56
CA ASN A 24 9.35 -10.11 3.53
C ASN A 24 7.96 -10.26 4.17
N HIS A 25 7.38 -9.19 4.69
CA HIS A 25 6.02 -9.25 5.22
C HIS A 25 5.02 -9.61 4.10
N PRO A 26 4.02 -10.49 4.35
CA PRO A 26 3.08 -10.96 3.32
C PRO A 26 2.32 -9.84 2.58
N PHE A 27 2.08 -8.70 3.24
CA PHE A 27 1.52 -7.50 2.62
C PHE A 27 2.32 -7.08 1.39
N HIS A 28 3.65 -7.02 1.49
CA HIS A 28 4.50 -6.58 0.38
C HIS A 28 4.54 -7.61 -0.77
N GLY A 29 4.46 -8.90 -0.46
CA GLY A 29 4.29 -9.96 -1.46
C GLY A 29 2.98 -9.81 -2.24
N ARG A 30 1.87 -9.53 -1.52
CA ARG A 30 0.55 -9.30 -2.15
C ARG A 30 0.53 -8.04 -3.02
N MET A 31 1.14 -6.94 -2.58
CA MET A 31 1.25 -5.73 -3.38
C MET A 31 2.08 -5.95 -4.65
N GLU A 32 3.15 -6.74 -4.56
CA GLU A 32 3.96 -7.14 -5.71
C GLU A 32 3.15 -7.99 -6.70
N GLU A 33 2.42 -8.99 -6.22
CA GLU A 33 1.52 -9.82 -7.01
C GLU A 33 0.48 -8.96 -7.76
N PHE A 34 -0.24 -8.08 -7.06
CA PHE A 34 -1.20 -7.17 -7.69
C PHE A 34 -0.54 -6.29 -8.75
N SER A 35 0.66 -5.79 -8.51
CA SER A 35 1.37 -4.96 -9.47
C SER A 35 1.75 -5.70 -10.75
N ARG A 36 1.89 -7.03 -10.71
CA ARG A 36 2.15 -7.87 -11.89
C ARG A 36 0.87 -8.36 -12.58
N ARG A 37 -0.24 -8.46 -11.85
CA ARG A 37 -1.49 -9.06 -12.34
C ARG A 37 -2.49 -8.03 -12.82
N ILE A 38 -2.56 -6.86 -12.19
CA ILE A 38 -3.60 -5.87 -12.46
C ILE A 38 -3.13 -4.91 -13.57
N TRP A 39 -3.85 -4.92 -14.69
CA TRP A 39 -3.65 -3.97 -15.76
C TRP A 39 -4.18 -2.59 -15.37
N ALA A 40 -3.35 -1.58 -15.55
CA ALA A 40 -3.77 -0.19 -15.47
C ALA A 40 -4.47 0.20 -16.77
N PRO A 41 -5.62 0.89 -16.68
CA PRO A 41 -6.33 1.36 -17.85
C PRO A 41 -5.45 2.20 -18.77
N ALA A 42 -5.71 2.12 -20.06
CA ALA A 42 -5.00 2.93 -21.06
C ALA A 42 -5.22 4.42 -20.79
N GLN A 43 -4.15 5.22 -20.83
CA GLN A 43 -4.25 6.66 -20.71
C GLN A 43 -4.95 7.26 -21.95
N LYS A 44 -5.59 8.42 -21.76
CA LYS A 44 -6.24 9.15 -22.86
C LYS A 44 -5.26 9.35 -24.04
N GLY A 45 -5.66 8.89 -25.21
CA GLY A 45 -4.83 8.93 -26.44
C GLY A 45 -3.95 7.70 -26.66
N SER A 46 -4.02 6.69 -25.77
CA SER A 46 -3.38 5.39 -25.95
C SER A 46 -4.44 4.29 -25.93
N LEU A 47 -4.26 3.23 -26.71
CA LEU A 47 -5.06 2.01 -26.64
C LEU A 47 -4.35 0.92 -25.82
N ARG A 48 -3.18 1.21 -25.30
CA ARG A 48 -2.35 0.22 -24.63
C ARG A 48 -2.52 0.32 -23.10
N GLU A 49 -2.95 -0.77 -22.51
CA GLU A 49 -2.88 -1.00 -21.07
C GLU A 49 -1.45 -1.33 -20.66
N THR A 50 -1.10 -1.04 -19.43
CA THR A 50 0.22 -1.23 -18.85
C THR A 50 0.10 -1.78 -17.43
N HIS A 51 1.22 -2.20 -16.84
CA HIS A 51 1.27 -2.56 -15.43
C HIS A 51 2.00 -1.50 -14.61
N TRP A 52 1.58 -1.34 -13.37
CA TRP A 52 2.39 -0.67 -12.36
C TRP A 52 3.43 -1.65 -11.82
N PHE A 53 4.64 -1.17 -11.57
CA PHE A 53 5.69 -1.99 -10.98
C PHE A 53 5.90 -1.59 -9.53
N TYR A 54 5.54 -2.47 -8.58
CA TYR A 54 5.87 -2.28 -7.19
C TYR A 54 7.25 -2.88 -6.88
N GLU A 55 8.17 -2.01 -6.45
CA GLU A 55 9.52 -2.40 -6.04
C GLU A 55 9.54 -2.67 -4.53
N ARG A 56 9.42 -3.93 -4.16
CA ARG A 56 9.48 -4.41 -2.78
C ARG A 56 10.90 -4.39 -2.23
N VAL A 57 11.86 -4.83 -3.04
CA VAL A 57 13.29 -4.83 -2.74
C VAL A 57 13.98 -3.84 -3.65
N ARG A 58 14.89 -3.04 -3.09
CA ARG A 58 15.61 -2.00 -3.82
C ARG A 58 16.35 -2.59 -5.02
N GLY A 59 16.18 -1.98 -6.17
CA GLY A 59 16.84 -2.38 -7.42
C GLY A 59 16.06 -3.41 -8.24
N GLN A 60 14.98 -3.98 -7.72
CA GLN A 60 14.21 -5.05 -8.35
C GLN A 60 13.71 -4.69 -9.77
N TYR A 61 13.39 -3.40 -10.03
CA TYR A 61 13.03 -2.94 -11.37
C TYR A 61 14.21 -2.96 -12.35
N ALA A 62 15.41 -2.64 -11.89
CA ALA A 62 16.62 -2.70 -12.69
C ALA A 62 17.05 -4.16 -12.92
N ASP A 63 16.97 -4.99 -11.87
CA ASP A 63 17.31 -6.42 -11.93
C ASP A 63 16.42 -7.17 -12.92
N ALA A 64 15.11 -6.84 -12.97
CA ALA A 64 14.19 -7.41 -13.94
C ALA A 64 14.57 -7.13 -15.40
N GLN A 65 15.48 -6.20 -15.66
CA GLN A 65 15.94 -5.81 -16.99
C GLN A 65 17.39 -6.27 -17.27
N SER A 66 18.14 -6.73 -16.28
CA SER A 66 19.59 -6.94 -16.37
C SER A 66 20.00 -7.99 -17.41
N ASN A 67 19.19 -9.05 -17.53
CA ASN A 67 19.48 -10.20 -18.42
C ASN A 67 18.61 -10.19 -19.70
N LEU A 68 17.86 -9.11 -19.98
CA LEU A 68 17.01 -9.01 -21.15
C LEU A 68 17.79 -8.55 -22.37
N THR A 69 17.49 -9.13 -23.53
CA THR A 69 17.92 -8.62 -24.84
C THR A 69 17.31 -7.23 -25.10
N SER A 70 17.87 -6.49 -26.03
CA SER A 70 17.34 -5.17 -26.39
C SER A 70 15.85 -5.19 -26.83
N ALA A 71 15.40 -6.28 -27.46
CA ALA A 71 14.00 -6.45 -27.86
C ALA A 71 13.10 -6.72 -26.65
N GLU A 72 13.50 -7.61 -25.76
CA GLU A 72 12.79 -7.93 -24.53
C GLU A 72 12.73 -6.73 -23.58
N LYS A 73 13.83 -5.97 -23.47
CA LYS A 73 13.86 -4.74 -22.67
C LYS A 73 12.86 -3.71 -23.19
N ARG A 74 12.74 -3.54 -24.51
CA ARG A 74 11.73 -2.65 -25.09
C ARG A 74 10.31 -3.14 -24.76
N ARG A 75 10.04 -4.44 -24.82
CA ARG A 75 8.73 -5.03 -24.43
C ARG A 75 8.44 -4.78 -22.95
N PHE A 76 9.42 -5.06 -22.09
CA PHE A 76 9.31 -4.83 -20.66
C PHE A 76 8.99 -3.35 -20.35
N LEU A 77 9.74 -2.41 -20.90
CA LEU A 77 9.53 -0.97 -20.68
C LEU A 77 8.18 -0.47 -21.24
N ALA A 78 7.67 -1.13 -22.26
CA ALA A 78 6.36 -0.82 -22.82
C ALA A 78 5.21 -1.39 -21.98
N GLU A 79 5.44 -2.49 -21.26
CA GLU A 79 4.49 -3.11 -20.34
C GLU A 79 4.57 -2.48 -18.94
N TYR A 80 5.79 -2.21 -18.45
CA TYR A 80 6.11 -1.60 -17.16
C TYR A 80 6.84 -0.26 -17.35
N PRO A 81 6.16 0.82 -17.71
CA PRO A 81 6.81 2.12 -17.88
C PRO A 81 7.45 2.59 -16.59
N LYS A 82 8.65 3.15 -16.65
CA LYS A 82 9.38 3.61 -15.46
C LYS A 82 8.58 4.60 -14.60
N GLN A 83 7.72 5.41 -15.22
CA GLN A 83 6.85 6.36 -14.53
C GLN A 83 5.77 5.67 -13.69
N GLN A 84 5.47 4.40 -13.99
CA GLN A 84 4.52 3.56 -13.25
C GLN A 84 5.22 2.62 -12.24
N MET A 85 6.48 2.89 -11.91
CA MET A 85 7.18 2.21 -10.83
C MET A 85 7.05 3.01 -9.52
N PHE A 86 6.84 2.32 -8.41
CA PHE A 86 6.90 2.90 -7.08
C PHE A 86 7.51 1.92 -6.08
N THR A 87 8.20 2.46 -5.10
CA THR A 87 8.90 1.71 -4.07
C THR A 87 8.04 1.57 -2.80
N LYS A 88 8.40 0.63 -1.91
CA LYS A 88 7.77 0.49 -0.59
C LYS A 88 7.82 1.78 0.25
N THR A 89 8.89 2.56 0.12
CA THR A 89 9.03 3.83 0.86
C THR A 89 8.19 4.95 0.26
N GLU A 90 7.95 4.95 -1.05
CA GLU A 90 6.98 5.85 -1.68
C GLU A 90 5.55 5.47 -1.31
N LEU A 91 5.21 4.16 -1.34
CA LEU A 91 3.91 3.66 -0.88
C LEU A 91 3.58 4.17 0.53
N ALA A 92 4.53 4.11 1.46
CA ALA A 92 4.35 4.63 2.80
C ALA A 92 4.09 6.15 2.84
N LYS A 93 4.69 6.93 1.95
CA LYS A 93 4.40 8.37 1.81
C LYS A 93 2.98 8.56 1.28
N PHE A 94 2.61 7.83 0.22
CA PHE A 94 1.28 7.95 -0.41
C PHE A 94 0.16 7.65 0.58
N GLU A 95 0.33 6.66 1.46
CA GLU A 95 -0.70 6.30 2.44
C GLU A 95 -0.73 7.25 3.64
N ASN A 96 0.42 7.54 4.25
CA ASN A 96 0.48 8.32 5.49
C ASN A 96 -0.04 9.75 5.36
N VAL A 97 0.04 10.38 4.18
CA VAL A 97 -0.51 11.74 3.98
C VAL A 97 -2.04 11.75 3.99
N TRP A 98 -2.69 10.66 3.57
CA TRP A 98 -4.16 10.54 3.56
C TRP A 98 -4.73 9.98 4.87
N ASP A 99 -3.86 9.45 5.75
CA ASP A 99 -4.24 8.81 7.00
C ASP A 99 -3.90 9.69 8.24
N ASP A 100 -3.96 11.02 8.09
CA ASP A 100 -3.72 12.03 9.15
C ASP A 100 -2.29 12.04 9.72
N HIS A 101 -1.30 11.58 8.92
CA HIS A 101 0.09 11.51 9.37
C HIS A 101 1.10 12.25 8.47
N PRO A 102 0.82 13.50 8.01
CA PRO A 102 1.73 14.23 7.12
C PRO A 102 3.09 14.51 7.76
N MET A 103 3.15 14.69 9.09
CA MET A 103 4.39 14.92 9.82
C MET A 103 5.37 13.74 9.77
N TRP A 104 4.89 12.51 9.56
CA TRP A 104 5.79 11.35 9.44
C TRP A 104 6.56 11.37 8.13
N VAL A 105 5.94 11.81 7.05
CA VAL A 105 6.58 11.94 5.73
C VAL A 105 7.78 12.88 5.82
N ASN A 106 7.69 13.92 6.65
CA ASN A 106 8.72 14.93 6.85
C ASN A 106 9.91 14.47 7.73
N ARG A 107 9.80 13.29 8.36
CA ARG A 107 10.90 12.69 9.14
C ARG A 107 11.89 11.88 8.30
N GLY A 108 11.68 11.85 6.97
CA GLY A 108 12.49 11.11 6.01
C GLY A 108 11.97 9.72 5.72
N SER A 109 12.31 9.20 4.54
CA SER A 109 11.69 8.01 3.95
C SER A 109 11.74 6.77 4.84
N GLN A 110 12.86 6.54 5.54
CA GLN A 110 13.05 5.36 6.40
C GLN A 110 12.14 5.40 7.64
N LYS A 111 12.17 6.51 8.38
CA LYS A 111 11.36 6.69 9.60
C LYS A 111 9.86 6.66 9.27
N ASN A 112 9.48 7.26 8.14
CA ASN A 112 8.12 7.20 7.63
C ASN A 112 7.69 5.77 7.31
N PHE A 113 8.56 5.00 6.64
CA PHE A 113 8.28 3.61 6.30
C PHE A 113 8.13 2.73 7.54
N VAL A 114 9.00 2.85 8.54
CA VAL A 114 8.90 2.05 9.78
C VAL A 114 7.55 2.27 10.45
N ARG A 115 7.10 3.51 10.60
CA ARG A 115 5.78 3.82 11.17
C ARG A 115 4.62 3.23 10.37
N TYR A 116 4.73 3.32 9.04
CA TYR A 116 3.77 2.71 8.14
C TYR A 116 3.73 1.18 8.31
N ALA A 117 4.90 0.53 8.31
CA ALA A 117 5.02 -0.92 8.41
C ALA A 117 4.47 -1.47 9.75
N GLU A 118 4.74 -0.78 10.87
CA GLU A 118 4.17 -1.12 12.18
C GLU A 118 2.63 -1.09 12.17
N ARG A 119 2.04 -0.06 11.54
CA ARG A 119 0.59 0.06 11.40
C ARG A 119 0.01 -1.02 10.51
N ILE A 120 0.58 -1.22 9.33
CA ILE A 120 0.12 -2.22 8.36
C ILE A 120 0.25 -3.65 8.92
N GLY A 121 1.30 -3.95 9.67
CA GLY A 121 1.43 -5.25 10.33
C GLY A 121 0.24 -5.54 11.25
N LYS A 122 -0.12 -4.60 12.11
CA LYS A 122 -1.28 -4.72 13.01
C LYS A 122 -2.62 -4.83 12.27
N GLU A 123 -2.77 -4.07 11.17
CA GLU A 123 -3.99 -4.13 10.35
C GLU A 123 -4.08 -5.46 9.57
N TRP A 124 -2.96 -5.97 9.09
CA TRP A 124 -2.87 -7.26 8.42
C TRP A 124 -3.29 -8.42 9.33
N GLU A 125 -2.78 -8.44 10.57
CA GLU A 125 -3.16 -9.44 11.57
C GLU A 125 -4.66 -9.45 11.85
N LYS A 126 -5.29 -8.26 11.90
CA LYS A 126 -6.74 -8.12 12.09
C LYS A 126 -7.53 -8.58 10.88
N SER A 127 -7.09 -8.29 9.68
CA SER A 127 -7.81 -8.55 8.45
C SER A 127 -6.95 -8.38 7.19
N SER A 128 -6.24 -9.44 6.80
CA SER A 128 -5.46 -9.45 5.55
C SER A 128 -6.32 -9.24 4.29
N ASP A 129 -7.62 -9.56 4.33
CA ASP A 129 -8.56 -9.38 3.21
C ASP A 129 -8.88 -7.90 2.92
N ALA A 130 -8.54 -6.98 3.84
CA ALA A 130 -8.66 -5.55 3.60
C ALA A 130 -7.65 -5.05 2.55
N PHE A 131 -6.55 -5.76 2.40
CA PHE A 131 -5.49 -5.46 1.43
C PHE A 131 -5.73 -6.22 0.12
N ASN A 132 -6.75 -5.81 -0.61
CA ASN A 132 -7.27 -6.40 -1.84
C ASN A 132 -6.95 -5.54 -3.08
N GLU A 133 -7.51 -5.91 -4.25
CA GLU A 133 -7.31 -5.14 -5.48
C GLU A 133 -7.78 -3.69 -5.37
N PHE A 134 -8.87 -3.42 -4.66
CA PHE A 134 -9.34 -2.05 -4.43
C PHE A 134 -8.31 -1.24 -3.65
N TYR A 135 -7.72 -1.84 -2.60
CA TYR A 135 -6.62 -1.23 -1.85
C TYR A 135 -5.44 -0.89 -2.76
N PHE A 136 -5.00 -1.84 -3.60
CA PHE A 136 -3.90 -1.61 -4.55
C PHE A 136 -4.20 -0.45 -5.51
N LYS A 137 -5.39 -0.45 -6.13
CA LYS A 137 -5.84 0.61 -7.04
C LYS A 137 -5.87 1.98 -6.35
N ARG A 138 -6.32 2.02 -5.10
CA ARG A 138 -6.32 3.24 -4.28
C ARG A 138 -4.91 3.72 -3.99
N VAL A 139 -3.97 2.83 -3.64
CA VAL A 139 -2.55 3.19 -3.43
C VAL A 139 -1.94 3.82 -4.68
N VAL A 140 -2.18 3.22 -5.85
CA VAL A 140 -1.71 3.77 -7.12
C VAL A 140 -2.30 5.17 -7.38
N ALA A 141 -3.61 5.34 -7.18
CA ALA A 141 -4.27 6.63 -7.34
C ALA A 141 -3.71 7.70 -6.39
N ARG A 142 -3.49 7.35 -5.11
CA ARG A 142 -2.82 8.21 -4.13
C ARG A 142 -1.41 8.59 -4.58
N GLY A 143 -0.68 7.65 -5.17
CA GLY A 143 0.65 7.89 -5.76
C GLY A 143 0.60 8.85 -6.96
N LEU A 144 -0.38 8.70 -7.85
CA LEU A 144 -0.60 9.62 -8.97
C LEU A 144 -0.88 11.04 -8.49
N ILE A 145 -1.76 11.20 -7.49
CA ILE A 145 -2.08 12.50 -6.88
C ILE A 145 -0.83 13.08 -6.19
N PHE A 146 -0.09 12.27 -5.44
CA PHE A 146 1.13 12.71 -4.77
C PHE A 146 2.15 13.29 -5.77
N ARG A 147 2.43 12.55 -6.84
CA ARG A 147 3.35 12.98 -7.91
C ARG A 147 2.84 14.18 -8.71
N ALA A 148 1.52 14.27 -8.92
CA ALA A 148 0.91 15.44 -9.53
C ALA A 148 1.09 16.68 -8.64
N THR A 149 0.88 16.54 -7.33
CA THR A 149 1.09 17.60 -6.35
C THR A 149 2.55 18.09 -6.34
N GLU A 150 3.52 17.17 -6.40
CA GLU A 150 4.95 17.54 -6.50
C GLU A 150 5.22 18.41 -7.73
N ARG A 151 4.64 18.06 -8.89
CA ARG A 151 4.78 18.85 -10.14
C ARG A 151 4.07 20.19 -10.04
N ILE A 152 2.84 20.19 -9.51
CA ILE A 152 2.05 21.42 -9.36
C ILE A 152 2.81 22.41 -8.47
N VAL A 153 3.26 21.99 -7.29
CA VAL A 153 4.05 22.81 -6.36
C VAL A 153 5.31 23.35 -7.04
N SER A 154 6.07 22.49 -7.74
CA SER A 154 7.31 22.89 -8.39
C SER A 154 7.11 23.93 -9.52
N ASN A 155 5.93 24.00 -10.10
CA ASN A 155 5.60 24.91 -11.18
C ASN A 155 4.88 26.20 -10.73
N GLN A 156 4.63 26.35 -9.41
CA GLN A 156 4.02 27.58 -8.89
C GLN A 156 5.01 28.75 -8.91
N SER A 157 4.50 29.93 -9.24
CA SER A 157 5.30 31.15 -9.28
C SER A 157 5.91 31.57 -7.93
N TRP A 158 5.24 31.21 -6.84
CA TRP A 158 5.72 31.44 -5.47
C TRP A 158 6.76 30.43 -4.99
N TYR A 159 6.94 29.29 -5.67
CA TYR A 159 7.84 28.22 -5.25
C TYR A 159 9.30 28.57 -5.60
N ASN A 160 10.13 28.73 -4.58
CA ASN A 160 11.55 29.12 -4.71
C ASN A 160 12.56 28.00 -4.37
N GLY A 161 12.09 26.72 -4.35
CA GLY A 161 12.96 25.55 -4.14
C GLY A 161 13.01 24.99 -2.71
N GLY A 162 12.36 25.64 -1.73
CA GLY A 162 12.35 25.19 -0.33
C GLY A 162 11.14 24.34 0.05
N TYR A 163 11.31 23.45 1.02
CA TYR A 163 10.22 22.73 1.74
C TYR A 163 9.21 21.96 0.87
N ARG A 164 9.52 21.59 -0.37
CA ARG A 164 8.58 20.92 -1.29
C ARG A 164 7.92 19.70 -0.67
N ALA A 165 8.69 18.79 -0.04
CA ALA A 165 8.14 17.59 0.57
C ALA A 165 7.13 17.89 1.69
N ASN A 166 7.39 18.96 2.45
CA ASN A 166 6.51 19.43 3.51
C ASN A 166 5.23 20.01 2.93
N ILE A 167 5.33 20.88 1.92
CA ILE A 167 4.19 21.48 1.22
C ILE A 167 3.30 20.38 0.66
N VAL A 168 3.85 19.41 -0.08
CA VAL A 168 3.11 18.31 -0.67
C VAL A 168 2.38 17.49 0.40
N ALA A 169 3.07 17.11 1.48
CA ALA A 169 2.49 16.28 2.52
C ALA A 169 1.31 16.97 3.22
N TYR A 170 1.47 18.23 3.60
CA TYR A 170 0.42 18.98 4.27
C TYR A 170 -0.73 19.38 3.34
N THR A 171 -0.46 19.66 2.06
CA THR A 171 -1.50 19.91 1.06
C THR A 171 -2.46 18.73 0.94
N LEU A 172 -1.92 17.52 0.77
CA LEU A 172 -2.73 16.32 0.62
C LEU A 172 -3.47 15.94 1.90
N ALA A 173 -2.84 16.12 3.06
CA ALA A 173 -3.50 15.89 4.34
C ALA A 173 -4.65 16.88 4.59
N LEU A 174 -4.48 18.16 4.25
CA LEU A 174 -5.57 19.13 4.32
C LEU A 174 -6.72 18.78 3.40
N LEU A 175 -6.44 18.36 2.16
CA LEU A 175 -7.48 17.91 1.23
C LEU A 175 -8.26 16.71 1.78
N ALA A 176 -7.55 15.74 2.39
CA ALA A 176 -8.18 14.60 3.03
C ALA A 176 -9.11 15.03 4.17
N GLU A 177 -8.67 15.96 5.02
CA GLU A 177 -9.45 16.44 6.15
C GLU A 177 -10.66 17.28 5.70
N ILE A 178 -10.49 18.13 4.69
CA ILE A 178 -11.60 18.90 4.09
C ILE A 178 -12.67 17.97 3.52
N ALA A 179 -12.26 16.97 2.73
CA ALA A 179 -13.18 15.98 2.18
C ALA A 179 -13.94 15.23 3.28
N LYS A 180 -13.25 14.81 4.34
CA LYS A 180 -13.80 14.09 5.49
C LYS A 180 -14.82 14.93 6.26
N ARG A 181 -14.59 16.23 6.45
CA ARG A 181 -15.58 17.16 7.07
C ARG A 181 -16.88 17.23 6.30
N ARG A 182 -16.86 16.98 5.00
CA ARG A 182 -18.04 16.87 4.11
C ARG A 182 -18.56 15.44 3.99
N SER A 183 -18.18 14.54 4.90
CA SER A 183 -18.53 13.12 4.86
C SER A 183 -18.18 12.46 3.52
N GLY A 184 -17.09 12.94 2.88
CA GLY A 184 -16.63 12.51 1.58
C GLY A 184 -15.15 12.13 1.55
N SER A 185 -14.72 11.61 0.42
CA SER A 185 -13.33 11.30 0.07
C SER A 185 -13.08 11.71 -1.37
N VAL A 186 -11.85 12.03 -1.72
CA VAL A 186 -11.42 12.13 -3.11
C VAL A 186 -11.74 10.82 -3.84
N ASP A 187 -12.27 10.90 -5.06
CA ASP A 187 -12.53 9.72 -5.89
C ASP A 187 -11.22 9.15 -6.44
N PHE A 188 -10.60 8.28 -5.64
CA PHE A 188 -9.38 7.56 -6.05
C PHE A 188 -9.64 6.60 -7.21
N MET A 189 -10.88 6.10 -7.37
CA MET A 189 -11.21 5.18 -8.46
C MET A 189 -11.34 5.89 -9.79
N GLU A 190 -11.77 7.14 -9.80
CA GLU A 190 -11.70 7.98 -11.01
C GLU A 190 -10.24 8.20 -11.45
N VAL A 191 -9.36 8.55 -10.50
CA VAL A 191 -7.92 8.74 -10.77
C VAL A 191 -7.27 7.43 -11.23
N TRP A 192 -7.64 6.29 -10.65
CA TRP A 192 -7.19 4.99 -11.14
C TRP A 192 -7.66 4.72 -12.57
N ARG A 193 -8.94 4.97 -12.86
CA ARG A 193 -9.56 4.70 -14.17
C ARG A 193 -8.98 5.56 -15.29
N THR A 194 -8.71 6.83 -15.00
CA THR A 194 -8.16 7.78 -15.96
C THR A 194 -6.63 7.79 -16.01
N GLN A 195 -5.96 7.21 -15.00
CA GLN A 195 -4.49 7.28 -14.79
C GLN A 195 -3.96 8.72 -14.76
N THR A 196 -4.82 9.69 -14.45
CA THR A 196 -4.50 11.13 -14.38
C THR A 196 -5.26 11.82 -13.26
N VAL A 197 -4.76 12.97 -12.82
CA VAL A 197 -5.46 13.85 -11.91
C VAL A 197 -6.28 14.85 -12.73
N GLY A 198 -7.57 14.91 -12.46
CA GLY A 198 -8.51 15.78 -13.19
C GLY A 198 -8.24 17.30 -12.96
N PRO A 199 -8.76 18.17 -13.85
CA PRO A 199 -8.50 19.60 -13.81
C PRO A 199 -8.96 20.24 -12.49
N VAL A 200 -10.14 19.90 -11.99
CA VAL A 200 -10.68 20.43 -10.72
C VAL A 200 -9.74 20.12 -9.56
N LEU A 201 -9.29 18.86 -9.44
CA LEU A 201 -8.39 18.47 -8.35
C LEU A 201 -7.00 19.12 -8.51
N ASN A 202 -6.52 19.34 -9.74
CA ASN A 202 -5.28 20.07 -9.99
C ASN A 202 -5.38 21.53 -9.52
N GLU A 203 -6.50 22.22 -9.82
CA GLU A 203 -6.76 23.58 -9.39
C GLU A 203 -6.81 23.68 -7.85
N VAL A 204 -7.54 22.78 -7.22
CA VAL A 204 -7.66 22.69 -5.76
C VAL A 204 -6.30 22.44 -5.09
N ILE A 205 -5.50 21.52 -5.64
CA ILE A 205 -4.14 21.27 -5.16
C ILE A 205 -3.27 22.53 -5.26
N ALA A 206 -3.35 23.25 -6.37
CA ALA A 206 -2.59 24.48 -6.55
C ALA A 206 -2.96 25.54 -5.51
N LEU A 207 -4.28 25.74 -5.26
CA LEU A 207 -4.79 26.68 -4.27
C LEU A 207 -4.34 26.31 -2.85
N VAL A 208 -4.60 25.06 -2.44
CA VAL A 208 -4.28 24.59 -1.08
C VAL A 208 -2.78 24.61 -0.84
N SER A 209 -1.96 24.25 -1.85
CA SER A 209 -0.50 24.28 -1.73
C SER A 209 0.05 25.69 -1.53
N GLY A 210 -0.59 26.72 -2.07
CA GLY A 210 -0.25 28.11 -1.82
C GLY A 210 -0.46 28.49 -0.36
N VAL A 211 -1.62 28.14 0.21
CA VAL A 211 -1.91 28.39 1.63
C VAL A 211 -0.93 27.67 2.55
N VAL A 212 -0.63 26.39 2.25
CA VAL A 212 0.34 25.60 3.02
C VAL A 212 1.75 26.21 2.93
N ASN A 213 2.15 26.66 1.74
CA ASN A 213 3.44 27.33 1.56
C ASN A 213 3.53 28.59 2.42
N ASP A 214 2.50 29.41 2.44
CA ASP A 214 2.46 30.64 3.25
C ASP A 214 2.60 30.33 4.75
N ASP A 215 1.91 29.30 5.25
CA ASP A 215 2.02 28.91 6.65
C ASP A 215 3.37 28.27 7.02
N ILE A 216 4.01 27.56 6.08
CA ILE A 216 5.35 26.99 6.28
C ILE A 216 6.44 28.08 6.25
N THR A 217 6.36 28.97 5.27
CA THR A 217 7.39 30.03 5.09
C THR A 217 7.23 31.19 6.07
N ARG A 218 6.04 31.35 6.66
CA ARG A 218 5.73 32.34 7.71
C ARG A 218 5.24 31.62 8.97
N PRO A 219 6.10 30.83 9.64
CA PRO A 219 5.66 30.09 10.82
C PRO A 219 5.26 31.00 11.98
N ALA A 220 4.65 30.42 13.01
CA ALA A 220 4.34 31.15 14.23
C ALA A 220 5.63 31.66 14.92
N ASP A 221 5.47 32.71 15.73
CA ASP A 221 6.58 33.25 16.53
C ASP A 221 7.24 32.13 17.37
N GLY A 222 8.57 32.23 17.49
CA GLY A 222 9.37 31.24 18.22
C GLY A 222 9.80 30.02 17.44
N VAL A 223 9.38 29.84 16.16
CA VAL A 223 9.88 28.78 15.29
C VAL A 223 11.18 29.21 14.63
N SER A 224 12.32 28.71 15.14
CA SER A 224 13.66 28.98 14.58
C SER A 224 14.06 27.97 13.49
N ASN A 225 13.56 26.74 13.54
CA ASN A 225 13.86 25.68 12.56
C ASN A 225 12.58 25.11 11.95
N ILE A 226 12.25 25.58 10.75
CA ILE A 226 11.05 25.19 10.01
C ILE A 226 11.05 23.70 9.69
N SER A 227 12.19 23.12 9.27
CA SER A 227 12.27 21.70 8.94
C SER A 227 11.97 20.80 10.14
N GLU A 228 12.44 21.16 11.34
CA GLU A 228 12.12 20.41 12.55
C GLU A 228 10.69 20.65 13.03
N TRP A 229 10.17 21.86 12.84
CA TRP A 229 8.78 22.16 13.17
C TRP A 229 7.79 21.36 12.29
N CYS A 230 8.05 21.24 11.00
CA CYS A 230 7.24 20.43 10.07
C CYS A 230 7.22 18.92 10.41
N LYS A 231 8.00 18.45 11.36
CA LYS A 231 7.96 17.07 11.87
C LYS A 231 7.09 16.91 13.12
N LYS A 232 6.47 17.98 13.60
CA LYS A 232 5.71 18.03 14.86
C LYS A 232 4.21 18.14 14.61
N GLU A 233 3.43 17.64 15.57
CA GLU A 233 1.97 17.80 15.62
C GLU A 233 1.54 19.27 15.62
N SER A 234 2.32 20.16 16.24
CA SER A 234 1.99 21.60 16.28
C SER A 234 1.94 22.23 14.89
N CYS A 235 2.75 21.75 13.94
CA CYS A 235 2.64 22.18 12.54
C CYS A 235 1.33 21.72 11.93
N TRP A 236 0.96 20.44 12.12
CA TRP A 236 -0.28 19.88 11.61
C TRP A 236 -1.52 20.57 12.22
N THR A 237 -1.52 20.79 13.52
CA THR A 237 -2.58 21.55 14.20
C THR A 237 -2.76 22.94 13.61
N ARG A 238 -1.65 23.68 13.35
CA ARG A 238 -1.71 24.97 12.68
C ARG A 238 -2.34 24.89 11.29
N MET A 239 -1.96 23.90 10.48
CA MET A 239 -2.57 23.70 9.15
C MET A 239 -4.07 23.44 9.27
N LYS A 240 -4.50 22.59 10.21
CA LYS A 240 -5.92 22.31 10.46
C LYS A 240 -6.73 23.56 10.84
N ASN A 241 -6.15 24.50 11.54
CA ASN A 241 -6.80 25.78 11.88
C ASN A 241 -7.09 26.67 10.65
N ARG A 242 -6.49 26.36 9.49
CA ARG A 242 -6.73 27.08 8.23
C ARG A 242 -7.88 26.48 7.41
N ILE A 243 -8.42 25.33 7.81
CA ILE A 243 -9.38 24.56 6.99
C ILE A 243 -10.59 25.43 6.60
N GLU A 244 -11.22 26.18 7.50
CA GLU A 244 -12.40 26.98 7.19
C GLU A 244 -12.13 28.05 6.13
N ALA A 245 -10.98 28.73 6.23
CA ALA A 245 -10.57 29.72 5.24
C ALA A 245 -10.26 29.07 3.89
N VAL A 246 -9.66 27.86 3.89
CA VAL A 246 -9.40 27.10 2.68
C VAL A 246 -10.69 26.63 2.05
N GLU A 247 -11.62 26.05 2.83
CA GLU A 247 -12.93 25.58 2.34
C GLU A 247 -13.72 26.70 1.65
N ALA A 248 -13.69 27.91 2.21
CA ALA A 248 -14.38 29.07 1.63
C ALA A 248 -13.80 29.51 0.26
N ALA A 249 -12.56 29.17 -0.03
CA ALA A 249 -11.89 29.50 -1.28
C ALA A 249 -11.94 28.36 -2.33
N LEU A 250 -12.40 27.16 -1.95
CA LEU A 250 -12.48 26.03 -2.87
C LEU A 250 -13.65 26.15 -3.85
N PRO A 251 -13.46 25.75 -5.13
CA PRO A 251 -14.55 25.74 -6.10
C PRO A 251 -15.62 24.70 -5.71
N ALA A 252 -16.90 25.03 -5.91
CA ALA A 252 -18.02 24.14 -5.63
C ALA A 252 -17.86 22.77 -6.34
N ALA A 253 -17.35 22.78 -7.57
CA ALA A 253 -17.07 21.58 -8.35
C ALA A 253 -16.16 20.56 -7.62
N PHE A 254 -15.34 20.98 -6.66
CA PHE A 254 -14.54 20.04 -5.86
C PHE A 254 -15.43 19.13 -5.01
N TYR A 255 -16.46 19.70 -4.40
CA TYR A 255 -17.36 18.95 -3.54
C TYR A 255 -18.26 18.00 -4.33
N ASP A 256 -18.64 18.38 -5.57
CA ASP A 256 -19.42 17.54 -6.47
C ASP A 256 -18.64 16.30 -6.94
N HIS A 257 -17.31 16.33 -6.86
CA HIS A 257 -16.41 15.22 -7.24
C HIS A 257 -16.00 14.35 -6.04
N LEU A 258 -16.52 14.62 -4.83
CA LEU A 258 -16.24 13.76 -3.68
C LEU A 258 -17.14 12.52 -3.70
N VAL A 259 -16.55 11.38 -3.36
CA VAL A 259 -17.30 10.15 -3.11
C VAL A 259 -17.76 10.13 -1.66
N SER A 260 -19.02 9.76 -1.40
CA SER A 260 -19.54 9.58 -0.05
C SER A 260 -18.74 8.54 0.72
N LEU A 261 -18.46 8.80 2.00
CA LEU A 261 -17.79 7.82 2.88
C LEU A 261 -18.64 6.55 3.06
N VAL A 262 -19.98 6.64 2.95
CA VAL A 262 -20.87 5.48 3.01
C VAL A 262 -20.65 4.58 1.80
N ASP A 263 -20.69 5.15 0.59
CA ASP A 263 -20.49 4.40 -0.66
C ASP A 263 -19.07 3.78 -0.72
N LEU A 264 -18.07 4.53 -0.24
CA LEU A 264 -16.70 4.06 -0.13
C LEU A 264 -16.60 2.86 0.81
N ASP A 265 -17.25 2.91 1.98
CA ASP A 265 -17.25 1.81 2.95
C ASP A 265 -17.96 0.56 2.40
N GLU A 266 -19.08 0.72 1.70
CA GLU A 266 -19.76 -0.39 1.00
C GLU A 266 -18.87 -1.03 -0.06
N THR A 267 -18.19 -0.22 -0.87
CA THR A 267 -17.23 -0.69 -1.87
C THR A 267 -16.08 -1.47 -1.23
N MET A 268 -15.53 -0.95 -0.14
CA MET A 268 -14.45 -1.61 0.61
C MET A 268 -14.92 -2.94 1.22
N ARG A 269 -16.14 -3.00 1.77
CA ARG A 269 -16.72 -4.25 2.31
C ARG A 269 -16.96 -5.28 1.20
N SER A 270 -17.43 -4.85 0.03
CA SER A 270 -17.62 -5.71 -1.12
C SER A 270 -16.30 -6.28 -1.63
N ALA A 271 -15.29 -5.44 -1.81
CA ALA A 271 -13.95 -5.84 -2.22
C ALA A 271 -13.28 -6.80 -1.21
N LYS A 272 -13.50 -6.58 0.08
CA LYS A 272 -13.02 -7.48 1.14
C LYS A 272 -13.70 -8.85 1.07
N ARG A 273 -15.01 -8.90 0.79
CA ARG A 273 -15.72 -10.18 0.61
C ARG A 273 -15.21 -10.96 -0.60
N ALA A 274 -15.00 -10.27 -1.73
CA ALA A 274 -14.41 -10.86 -2.93
C ALA A 274 -13.02 -11.44 -2.66
N GLN A 275 -12.14 -10.68 -2.01
CA GLN A 275 -10.78 -11.14 -1.66
C GLN A 275 -10.81 -12.39 -0.75
N LYS A 276 -11.77 -12.47 0.17
CA LYS A 276 -11.91 -13.65 1.03
C LYS A 276 -12.27 -14.90 0.24
N VAL A 277 -13.10 -14.78 -0.79
CA VAL A 277 -13.43 -15.89 -1.71
C VAL A 277 -12.19 -16.27 -2.50
N ASP A 278 -11.49 -15.30 -3.10
CA ASP A 278 -10.26 -15.54 -3.87
C ASP A 278 -9.19 -16.25 -3.03
N ASN A 279 -8.96 -15.79 -1.79
CA ASN A 279 -8.04 -16.43 -0.86
C ASN A 279 -8.44 -17.89 -0.56
N GLY A 280 -9.74 -18.16 -0.44
CA GLY A 280 -10.27 -19.51 -0.25
C GLY A 280 -10.01 -20.42 -1.45
N ILE A 281 -10.25 -19.94 -2.66
CA ILE A 281 -9.99 -20.64 -3.92
C ILE A 281 -8.49 -20.93 -4.07
N GLU A 282 -7.63 -19.95 -3.84
CA GLU A 282 -6.17 -20.14 -3.93
C GLU A 282 -5.65 -21.12 -2.87
N ALA A 283 -6.18 -21.06 -1.65
CA ALA A 283 -5.87 -22.05 -0.63
C ALA A 283 -6.28 -23.46 -1.07
N GLN A 284 -7.48 -23.60 -1.68
CA GLN A 284 -7.97 -24.89 -2.16
C GLN A 284 -7.09 -25.44 -3.29
N LYS A 285 -6.67 -24.61 -4.26
CA LYS A 285 -5.73 -25.01 -5.30
C LYS A 285 -4.42 -25.57 -4.72
N LYS A 286 -3.83 -24.85 -3.76
CA LYS A 286 -2.58 -25.27 -3.08
C LYS A 286 -2.74 -26.58 -2.32
N VAL A 287 -3.86 -26.75 -1.62
CA VAL A 287 -4.18 -27.96 -0.88
C VAL A 287 -4.37 -29.17 -1.82
N LEU A 288 -5.04 -28.97 -2.95
CA LEU A 288 -5.26 -30.03 -3.96
C LEU A 288 -4.00 -30.43 -4.72
N ALA A 289 -2.97 -29.58 -4.74
CA ALA A 289 -1.69 -29.89 -5.31
C ALA A 289 -0.85 -30.87 -4.43
N ILE A 290 -1.23 -31.05 -3.16
CA ILE A 290 -0.54 -31.95 -2.22
C ILE A 290 -1.29 -33.31 -2.23
N SER A 291 -0.55 -34.39 -2.37
CA SER A 291 -1.13 -35.74 -2.42
C SER A 291 -1.70 -36.20 -1.07
N ALA A 292 -2.67 -37.13 -1.12
CA ALA A 292 -3.27 -37.73 0.09
C ALA A 292 -2.20 -38.39 1.01
N SER A 293 -1.20 -39.04 0.39
CA SER A 293 -0.08 -39.68 1.13
C SER A 293 0.80 -38.65 1.83
N GLU A 294 1.02 -37.50 1.21
CA GLU A 294 1.76 -36.39 1.79
C GLU A 294 1.00 -35.75 2.95
N TRP A 295 -0.32 -35.56 2.80
CA TRP A 295 -1.20 -35.12 3.90
C TRP A 295 -1.20 -36.09 5.08
N ALA A 296 -1.17 -37.40 4.82
CA ALA A 296 -1.04 -38.41 5.86
C ALA A 296 0.26 -38.31 6.63
N ARG A 297 1.39 -38.13 5.91
CA ARG A 297 2.72 -37.93 6.50
C ARG A 297 2.76 -36.67 7.39
N ILE A 298 2.25 -35.54 6.87
CA ILE A 298 2.16 -34.28 7.62
C ILE A 298 1.32 -34.47 8.89
N SER A 299 0.14 -35.11 8.75
CA SER A 299 -0.75 -35.37 9.88
C SER A 299 -0.06 -36.17 10.99
N THR A 300 0.65 -37.26 10.65
CA THR A 300 1.37 -38.10 11.60
C THR A 300 2.45 -37.32 12.34
N SER A 301 3.33 -36.63 11.59
CA SER A 301 4.44 -35.85 12.18
C SER A 301 3.94 -34.73 13.09
N MET A 302 2.84 -34.07 12.73
CA MET A 302 2.25 -32.99 13.52
C MET A 302 1.54 -33.51 14.78
N LEU A 303 0.89 -34.70 14.71
CA LEU A 303 0.24 -35.35 15.84
C LEU A 303 1.27 -35.83 16.88
N GLU A 304 2.38 -36.45 16.44
CA GLU A 304 3.46 -36.90 17.33
C GLU A 304 4.05 -35.76 18.18
N ARG A 305 4.02 -34.53 17.65
CA ARG A 305 4.51 -33.32 18.34
C ARG A 305 3.43 -32.55 19.08
N ASN A 306 2.17 -33.05 19.13
CA ASN A 306 1.02 -32.39 19.75
C ASN A 306 0.76 -30.96 19.24
N LEU A 307 0.97 -30.70 17.94
CA LEU A 307 0.83 -29.38 17.34
C LEU A 307 -0.55 -29.09 16.74
N LEU A 308 -1.45 -30.10 16.75
CA LEU A 308 -2.76 -30.01 16.11
C LEU A 308 -3.90 -29.83 17.11
N THR A 309 -4.80 -28.93 16.78
CA THR A 309 -6.10 -28.84 17.46
C THR A 309 -7.06 -29.91 16.96
N PRO A 310 -8.11 -30.28 17.73
CA PRO A 310 -9.12 -31.24 17.29
C PRO A 310 -9.79 -30.87 15.95
N LYS A 311 -9.99 -29.58 15.68
CA LYS A 311 -10.52 -29.07 14.42
C LYS A 311 -9.56 -29.35 13.25
N GLU A 312 -8.27 -29.08 13.42
CA GLU A 312 -7.24 -29.30 12.41
C GLU A 312 -7.11 -30.80 12.08
N VAL A 313 -7.16 -31.67 13.08
CA VAL A 313 -7.19 -33.12 12.89
C VAL A 313 -8.41 -33.55 12.05
N GLY A 314 -9.59 -32.97 12.34
CA GLY A 314 -10.79 -33.25 11.57
C GLY A 314 -10.67 -32.85 10.10
N VAL A 315 -10.03 -31.73 9.82
CA VAL A 315 -9.85 -31.23 8.45
C VAL A 315 -8.73 -31.99 7.70
N LEU A 316 -7.65 -32.39 8.39
CA LEU A 316 -6.62 -33.26 7.82
C LEU A 316 -7.15 -34.62 7.35
N LYS A 317 -8.12 -35.21 8.09
CA LYS A 317 -8.83 -36.43 7.65
C LYS A 317 -9.55 -36.25 6.31
N VAL A 318 -10.03 -35.05 6.00
CA VAL A 318 -10.62 -34.76 4.67
C VAL A 318 -9.52 -34.64 3.62
N ALA A 319 -8.42 -33.98 3.91
CA ALA A 319 -7.30 -33.82 2.98
C ALA A 319 -6.64 -35.17 2.60
N MET A 320 -6.54 -36.10 3.54
CA MET A 320 -6.06 -37.47 3.27
C MET A 320 -6.97 -38.30 2.35
N GLN A 321 -8.18 -37.81 2.02
CA GLN A 321 -9.11 -38.47 1.11
C GLN A 321 -9.09 -37.89 -0.31
N ILE A 322 -8.23 -36.94 -0.62
CA ILE A 322 -8.06 -36.38 -1.97
C ILE A 322 -7.60 -37.52 -2.92
N PRO A 323 -8.17 -37.65 -4.13
CA PRO A 323 -9.18 -36.81 -4.77
C PRO A 323 -10.63 -37.23 -4.50
N LEU A 324 -10.88 -38.30 -3.73
CA LEU A 324 -12.24 -38.84 -3.49
C LEU A 324 -13.13 -37.83 -2.74
N LYS A 325 -12.54 -37.04 -1.87
CA LYS A 325 -13.23 -35.99 -1.15
C LYS A 325 -12.37 -34.72 -1.17
N LEU A 326 -12.98 -33.63 -1.65
CA LEU A 326 -12.29 -32.36 -1.78
C LEU A 326 -12.56 -31.48 -0.55
N PRO A 327 -11.51 -30.93 0.12
CA PRO A 327 -11.71 -29.95 1.15
C PRO A 327 -12.41 -28.69 0.62
N THR A 328 -13.33 -28.13 1.38
CA THR A 328 -13.95 -26.84 1.06
C THR A 328 -12.92 -25.70 1.18
N GLU A 329 -13.22 -24.51 0.61
CA GLU A 329 -12.38 -23.32 0.75
C GLU A 329 -12.03 -23.03 2.22
N LYS A 330 -13.02 -23.10 3.13
CA LYS A 330 -12.81 -22.90 4.57
C LYS A 330 -11.90 -23.95 5.19
N GLN A 331 -12.05 -25.21 4.79
CA GLN A 331 -11.19 -26.31 5.24
C GLN A 331 -9.78 -26.14 4.69
N SER A 332 -9.66 -25.70 3.44
CA SER A 332 -8.36 -25.44 2.80
C SER A 332 -7.59 -24.30 3.47
N MET A 333 -8.28 -23.26 3.92
CA MET A 333 -7.63 -22.22 4.74
C MET A 333 -7.04 -22.78 6.04
N VAL A 334 -7.77 -23.66 6.75
CA VAL A 334 -7.24 -24.34 7.95
C VAL A 334 -6.05 -25.22 7.61
N LEU A 335 -6.06 -25.93 6.48
CA LEU A 335 -4.93 -26.75 6.03
C LEU A 335 -3.70 -25.90 5.69
N MET A 336 -3.90 -24.71 5.14
CA MET A 336 -2.78 -23.76 4.92
C MET A 336 -2.16 -23.28 6.24
N GLU A 337 -2.96 -23.09 7.29
CA GLU A 337 -2.45 -22.78 8.63
C GLU A 337 -1.64 -23.96 9.21
N VAL A 338 -2.10 -25.20 9.00
CA VAL A 338 -1.35 -26.41 9.40
C VAL A 338 -0.01 -26.50 8.66
N LEU A 339 0.02 -26.24 7.34
CA LEU A 339 1.27 -26.20 6.59
C LEU A 339 2.24 -25.13 7.11
N HIS A 340 1.70 -23.95 7.41
CA HIS A 340 2.51 -22.86 7.97
C HIS A 340 3.11 -23.26 9.34
N LYS A 341 2.33 -23.86 10.22
CA LYS A 341 2.83 -24.40 11.50
C LYS A 341 3.94 -25.43 11.24
N GLY A 342 3.72 -26.36 10.31
CA GLY A 342 4.71 -27.38 9.95
C GLY A 342 6.04 -26.80 9.47
N HIS A 343 6.01 -25.75 8.66
CA HIS A 343 7.22 -25.03 8.23
C HIS A 343 7.91 -24.30 9.40
N VAL A 344 7.14 -23.65 10.28
CA VAL A 344 7.70 -22.95 11.46
C VAL A 344 8.39 -23.92 12.41
N GLU A 345 7.85 -25.12 12.56
CA GLU A 345 8.38 -26.16 13.44
C GLU A 345 9.43 -27.06 12.76
N GLY A 346 9.78 -26.77 11.49
CA GLY A 346 10.79 -27.53 10.75
C GLY A 346 10.40 -28.98 10.45
N ILE A 347 9.10 -29.23 10.25
CA ILE A 347 8.55 -30.55 9.90
C ILE A 347 8.44 -30.70 8.37
N LEU A 348 8.27 -29.58 7.67
CA LEU A 348 8.09 -29.48 6.21
C LEU A 348 9.24 -28.75 5.55
#